data_034453cc37c829db3283e071a6cdf95f
#
_entry.id   034453cc37c829db3283e071a6cdf95f
#
_cell.length_a   1.000
_cell.length_b   1.000
_cell.length_c   1.000
_cell.angle_alpha   90.00
_cell.angle_beta   90.00
_cell.angle_gamma   90.00
#
_symmetry.space_group_name_H-M   'P 1'
#
loop_
_entity.id
_entity.type
_entity.pdbx_description
1 polymer ?
#
loop_
_entity_poly.entity_id
_entity_poly.type
_entity_poly.pdbx_seq_one_letter_code
_entity_poly.pdbx_strand_id
1 'polypeptide(L)'
;LNENAWYKSNLRTTAIFDCYIRASEYEEAVRFGISSISSECDKRNFQAVIHIGTELLKDVPKTQDASEESVPNPFAEFMDAGAKFHVYYAVADAYRIYQDLSQSVYYYKKAYKILQQYSISEFTSIDTCRFFHRYSNACISAADYDDALIVLDYFKKYKGRNNFYDFIMYNRYSVVYLAINDIENALLSIDESLKIAKECKEPQWESVSYSDKAYIYYRAYEDKENTILYFSKAVEKHISEKATINRSAEILAQEAFVDLLTDKLEDAEYLADLALNRALEINGTAMEIKSRNLLGIIQYFSNKAEAAFSTWQKDLVISAQRVNKDGIVKLHTNLGAAYILQSKYVPAKEELEQAYALYQKFKVSPITHKPLIYNLLFIYNILGDTSKRDKLFEKAYFDNLSSYYNQLISGSENILTDGYWPLQFKHVFFNY
;
A
#
# COMPACT_ATOMS: atom_id res chain seq x y z
N LEU A 1 0.21 4.69 -32.89
CA LEU A 1 -0.32 3.33 -32.94
C LEU A 1 -1.83 3.38 -32.75
N ASN A 2 -2.56 2.86 -33.71
CA ASN A 2 -4.01 2.97 -33.91
C ASN A 2 -4.74 2.33 -32.70
N GLU A 3 -5.30 3.10 -31.75
CA GLU A 3 -6.14 2.64 -30.65
C GLU A 3 -7.25 1.67 -31.10
N ASN A 4 -7.79 1.89 -32.32
CA ASN A 4 -8.77 1.01 -32.92
C ASN A 4 -8.26 -0.40 -33.24
N ALA A 5 -6.97 -0.57 -33.57
CA ALA A 5 -6.40 -1.89 -33.90
C ALA A 5 -6.16 -2.70 -32.58
N TRP A 6 -5.77 -2.02 -31.50
CA TRP A 6 -5.62 -2.62 -30.18
C TRP A 6 -6.97 -3.09 -29.60
N TYR A 7 -7.99 -2.24 -29.69
CA TYR A 7 -9.36 -2.55 -29.25
C TYR A 7 -9.96 -3.75 -30.01
N LYS A 8 -9.76 -3.82 -31.31
CA LYS A 8 -10.24 -4.93 -32.15
C LYS A 8 -9.53 -6.25 -31.86
N SER A 9 -8.23 -6.23 -31.51
CA SER A 9 -7.48 -7.43 -31.15
C SER A 9 -7.94 -8.00 -29.81
N ASN A 10 -8.20 -7.15 -28.82
CA ASN A 10 -8.56 -7.55 -27.46
C ASN A 10 -9.98 -8.14 -27.37
N LEU A 11 -10.94 -7.55 -28.09
CA LEU A 11 -12.29 -8.08 -28.22
C LEU A 11 -12.34 -9.41 -28.96
N ARG A 12 -11.38 -9.68 -29.85
CA ARG A 12 -11.36 -10.89 -30.65
C ARG A 12 -11.10 -12.15 -29.81
N THR A 13 -10.20 -12.09 -28.85
CA THR A 13 -9.85 -13.24 -28.02
C THR A 13 -11.01 -13.66 -27.13
N THR A 14 -11.64 -12.73 -26.44
CA THR A 14 -12.83 -13.01 -25.61
C THR A 14 -14.02 -13.48 -26.47
N ALA A 15 -14.25 -12.86 -27.62
CA ALA A 15 -15.34 -13.27 -28.53
C ALA A 15 -15.15 -14.70 -29.06
N ILE A 16 -13.93 -15.12 -29.40
CA ILE A 16 -13.65 -16.50 -29.81
C ILE A 16 -13.92 -17.47 -28.66
N PHE A 17 -13.45 -17.14 -27.45
CA PHE A 17 -13.71 -17.93 -26.28
C PHE A 17 -15.21 -18.09 -26.00
N ASP A 18 -15.98 -17.00 -26.07
CA ASP A 18 -17.43 -17.00 -25.89
C ASP A 18 -18.15 -17.82 -26.98
N CYS A 19 -17.61 -17.88 -28.20
CA CYS A 19 -18.15 -18.75 -29.24
C CYS A 19 -18.04 -20.23 -28.89
N TYR A 20 -16.91 -20.70 -28.37
CA TYR A 20 -16.76 -22.08 -27.90
C TYR A 20 -17.76 -22.41 -26.77
N ILE A 21 -17.95 -21.49 -25.83
CA ILE A 21 -18.93 -21.68 -24.74
C ILE A 21 -20.35 -21.80 -25.31
N ARG A 22 -20.74 -20.91 -26.23
CA ARG A 22 -22.08 -20.94 -26.84
C ARG A 22 -22.31 -22.19 -27.70
N ALA A 23 -21.25 -22.72 -28.29
CA ALA A 23 -21.30 -24.00 -29.03
C ALA A 23 -21.29 -25.21 -28.13
N SER A 24 -21.15 -25.05 -26.80
CA SER A 24 -20.96 -26.11 -25.81
C SER A 24 -19.71 -26.98 -26.03
N GLU A 25 -18.70 -26.41 -26.71
CA GLU A 25 -17.39 -27.03 -26.95
C GLU A 25 -16.44 -26.73 -25.77
N TYR A 26 -16.74 -27.32 -24.61
CA TYR A 26 -16.07 -26.97 -23.34
C TYR A 26 -14.60 -27.37 -23.28
N GLU A 27 -14.21 -28.49 -23.88
CA GLU A 27 -12.79 -28.89 -23.96
C GLU A 27 -11.97 -27.89 -24.76
N GLU A 28 -12.47 -27.49 -25.95
CA GLU A 28 -11.82 -26.49 -26.79
C GLU A 28 -11.81 -25.11 -26.12
N ALA A 29 -12.89 -24.75 -25.41
CA ALA A 29 -12.93 -23.53 -24.63
C ALA A 29 -11.83 -23.50 -23.55
N VAL A 30 -11.61 -24.60 -22.84
CA VAL A 30 -10.55 -24.74 -21.83
C VAL A 30 -9.16 -24.61 -22.49
N ARG A 31 -8.92 -25.37 -23.55
CA ARG A 31 -7.62 -25.34 -24.28
C ARG A 31 -7.29 -23.95 -24.80
N PHE A 32 -8.25 -23.33 -25.48
CA PHE A 32 -8.12 -21.98 -26.01
C PHE A 32 -7.97 -20.93 -24.88
N GLY A 33 -8.80 -21.03 -23.84
CA GLY A 33 -8.81 -20.09 -22.74
C GLY A 33 -7.48 -20.06 -21.97
N ILE A 34 -6.93 -21.23 -21.60
CA ILE A 34 -5.64 -21.30 -20.90
C ILE A 34 -4.50 -20.71 -21.72
N SER A 35 -4.42 -21.08 -23.02
CA SER A 35 -3.39 -20.51 -23.91
C SER A 35 -3.55 -18.99 -24.10
N SER A 36 -4.79 -18.52 -24.19
CA SER A 36 -5.10 -17.11 -24.32
C SER A 36 -4.76 -16.31 -23.07
N ILE A 37 -5.01 -16.81 -21.87
CA ILE A 37 -4.67 -16.15 -20.61
C ILE A 37 -3.18 -15.78 -20.59
N SER A 38 -2.29 -16.71 -20.91
CA SER A 38 -0.84 -16.44 -20.95
C SER A 38 -0.52 -15.33 -21.96
N SER A 39 -1.05 -15.43 -23.19
CA SER A 39 -0.84 -14.40 -24.24
C SER A 39 -1.41 -13.03 -23.86
N GLU A 40 -2.58 -12.97 -23.22
CA GLU A 40 -3.20 -11.71 -22.83
C GLU A 40 -2.48 -11.09 -21.60
N CYS A 41 -1.90 -11.89 -20.72
CA CYS A 41 -1.00 -11.39 -19.66
C CYS A 41 0.23 -10.68 -20.25
N ASP A 42 0.86 -11.27 -21.27
CA ASP A 42 2.03 -10.68 -21.96
C ASP A 42 1.67 -9.36 -22.64
N LYS A 43 0.48 -9.27 -23.21
CA LYS A 43 -0.07 -8.05 -23.82
C LYS A 43 -0.60 -7.03 -22.79
N ARG A 44 -0.61 -7.36 -21.51
CA ARG A 44 -1.20 -6.57 -20.42
C ARG A 44 -2.71 -6.32 -20.58
N ASN A 45 -3.41 -7.23 -21.26
CA ASN A 45 -4.87 -7.18 -21.42
C ASN A 45 -5.56 -7.93 -20.27
N PHE A 46 -5.48 -7.38 -19.06
CA PHE A 46 -5.96 -8.03 -17.84
C PHE A 46 -7.50 -8.16 -17.79
N GLN A 47 -8.24 -7.34 -18.54
CA GLN A 47 -9.70 -7.51 -18.66
C GLN A 47 -10.05 -8.84 -19.32
N ALA A 48 -9.36 -9.19 -20.40
CA ALA A 48 -9.56 -10.49 -21.05
C ALA A 48 -9.14 -11.66 -20.13
N VAL A 49 -8.04 -11.49 -19.37
CA VAL A 49 -7.61 -12.50 -18.39
C VAL A 49 -8.68 -12.73 -17.32
N ILE A 50 -9.27 -11.66 -16.79
CA ILE A 50 -10.35 -11.77 -15.80
C ILE A 50 -11.58 -12.45 -16.41
N HIS A 51 -12.04 -11.99 -17.58
CA HIS A 51 -13.21 -12.53 -18.23
C HIS A 51 -13.06 -14.04 -18.52
N ILE A 52 -12.00 -14.42 -19.22
CA ILE A 52 -11.76 -15.84 -19.58
C ILE A 52 -11.56 -16.69 -18.33
N GLY A 53 -10.73 -16.21 -17.40
CA GLY A 53 -10.40 -16.97 -16.20
C GLY A 53 -11.59 -17.16 -15.26
N THR A 54 -12.40 -16.12 -15.03
CA THR A 54 -13.60 -16.24 -14.18
C THR A 54 -14.66 -17.15 -14.81
N GLU A 55 -14.82 -17.11 -16.14
CA GLU A 55 -15.70 -18.03 -16.86
C GLU A 55 -15.22 -19.48 -16.75
N LEU A 56 -13.93 -19.75 -16.94
CA LEU A 56 -13.38 -21.12 -16.78
C LEU A 56 -13.53 -21.65 -15.37
N LEU A 57 -13.35 -20.80 -14.38
CA LEU A 57 -13.43 -21.21 -12.97
C LEU A 57 -14.87 -21.34 -12.49
N LYS A 58 -15.83 -20.61 -13.09
CA LYS A 58 -17.24 -20.49 -12.62
C LYS A 58 -17.34 -20.23 -11.11
N ASP A 59 -16.31 -19.62 -10.56
CA ASP A 59 -16.17 -19.39 -9.13
C ASP A 59 -16.47 -17.91 -8.86
N VAL A 60 -17.75 -17.56 -8.95
CA VAL A 60 -18.21 -16.22 -8.58
C VAL A 60 -18.27 -16.16 -7.05
N PRO A 61 -17.67 -15.15 -6.40
CA PRO A 61 -17.79 -15.00 -4.96
C PRO A 61 -19.27 -14.90 -4.58
N LYS A 62 -19.75 -15.79 -3.70
CA LYS A 62 -21.11 -15.71 -3.19
C LYS A 62 -21.29 -14.38 -2.47
N THR A 63 -22.17 -13.53 -2.95
CA THR A 63 -22.75 -12.46 -2.13
C THR A 63 -23.51 -13.13 -0.97
N GLN A 64 -23.48 -12.52 0.22
CA GLN A 64 -23.94 -13.13 1.48
C GLN A 64 -25.41 -13.64 1.49
N ASP A 65 -26.17 -13.43 0.42
CA ASP A 65 -27.61 -13.72 0.34
C ASP A 65 -28.03 -14.79 -0.69
N ALA A 66 -27.09 -15.52 -1.30
CA ALA A 66 -27.48 -16.50 -2.33
C ALA A 66 -27.52 -17.93 -1.80
N SER A 67 -28.73 -18.41 -1.54
CA SER A 67 -29.10 -19.84 -1.40
C SER A 67 -29.38 -20.46 -2.78
N GLU A 68 -28.39 -20.53 -3.66
CA GLU A 68 -28.55 -21.24 -4.93
C GLU A 68 -27.70 -22.50 -4.94
N GLU A 69 -28.31 -23.62 -5.36
CA GLU A 69 -27.64 -24.88 -5.67
C GLU A 69 -26.50 -24.58 -6.66
N SER A 70 -25.27 -24.99 -6.33
CA SER A 70 -24.12 -24.78 -7.19
C SER A 70 -24.29 -25.54 -8.50
N VAL A 71 -24.54 -24.83 -9.59
CA VAL A 71 -24.48 -25.43 -10.93
C VAL A 71 -23.06 -25.99 -11.13
N PRO A 72 -22.92 -27.27 -11.49
CA PRO A 72 -21.62 -27.88 -11.72
C PRO A 72 -20.83 -27.07 -12.77
N ASN A 73 -19.56 -26.78 -12.50
CA ASN A 73 -18.70 -26.12 -13.46
C ASN A 73 -18.44 -27.05 -14.66
N PRO A 74 -18.94 -26.74 -15.87
CA PRO A 74 -18.80 -27.60 -17.04
C PRO A 74 -17.35 -27.75 -17.53
N PHE A 75 -16.46 -26.89 -17.10
CA PHE A 75 -15.02 -26.89 -17.46
C PHE A 75 -14.19 -27.75 -16.49
N ALA A 76 -14.74 -28.12 -15.33
CA ALA A 76 -13.96 -28.69 -14.23
C ALA A 76 -13.29 -30.03 -14.58
N GLU A 77 -13.91 -30.84 -15.44
CA GLU A 77 -13.37 -32.12 -15.87
C GLU A 77 -12.23 -32.01 -16.89
N PHE A 78 -12.14 -30.86 -17.60
CA PHE A 78 -11.13 -30.60 -18.62
C PHE A 78 -9.91 -29.83 -18.05
N MET A 79 -9.92 -29.46 -16.77
CA MET A 79 -8.81 -28.75 -16.11
C MET A 79 -8.19 -29.61 -15.00
N ASP A 80 -6.93 -29.97 -15.13
CA ASP A 80 -6.16 -30.55 -14.04
C ASP A 80 -5.82 -29.51 -12.94
N ALA A 81 -5.16 -29.97 -11.87
CA ALA A 81 -4.76 -29.09 -10.76
C ALA A 81 -3.79 -27.99 -11.19
N GLY A 82 -2.88 -28.30 -12.11
CA GLY A 82 -1.91 -27.33 -12.64
C GLY A 82 -2.61 -26.22 -13.42
N ALA A 83 -3.49 -26.59 -14.36
CA ALA A 83 -4.30 -25.64 -15.13
C ALA A 83 -5.15 -24.74 -14.22
N LYS A 84 -5.87 -25.33 -13.24
CA LYS A 84 -6.65 -24.56 -12.26
C LYS A 84 -5.80 -23.59 -11.46
N PHE A 85 -4.63 -24.03 -10.99
CA PHE A 85 -3.69 -23.17 -10.28
C PHE A 85 -3.27 -21.97 -11.15
N HIS A 86 -2.84 -22.21 -12.38
CA HIS A 86 -2.40 -21.15 -13.30
C HIS A 86 -3.51 -20.15 -13.61
N VAL A 87 -4.73 -20.61 -13.82
CA VAL A 87 -5.87 -19.71 -14.08
C VAL A 87 -6.20 -18.90 -12.83
N TYR A 88 -6.27 -19.50 -11.62
CA TYR A 88 -6.47 -18.77 -10.38
C TYR A 88 -5.38 -17.72 -10.13
N TYR A 89 -4.12 -18.09 -10.37
CA TYR A 89 -2.98 -17.19 -10.18
C TYR A 89 -3.03 -16.01 -11.15
N ALA A 90 -3.29 -16.24 -12.44
CA ALA A 90 -3.39 -15.20 -13.45
C ALA A 90 -4.53 -14.22 -13.16
N VAL A 91 -5.71 -14.72 -12.77
CA VAL A 91 -6.86 -13.90 -12.40
C VAL A 91 -6.55 -13.08 -11.13
N ALA A 92 -5.90 -13.68 -10.12
CA ALA A 92 -5.49 -12.97 -8.91
C ALA A 92 -4.55 -11.80 -9.23
N ASP A 93 -3.57 -12.04 -10.09
CA ASP A 93 -2.59 -11.01 -10.48
C ASP A 93 -3.23 -9.90 -11.33
N ALA A 94 -4.19 -10.25 -12.21
CA ALA A 94 -4.96 -9.29 -12.98
C ALA A 94 -5.80 -8.37 -12.06
N TYR A 95 -6.52 -8.92 -11.09
CA TYR A 95 -7.26 -8.12 -10.10
C TYR A 95 -6.34 -7.24 -9.24
N ARG A 96 -5.15 -7.73 -8.88
CA ARG A 96 -4.14 -6.94 -8.17
C ARG A 96 -3.73 -5.70 -8.97
N ILE A 97 -3.54 -5.83 -10.26
CA ILE A 97 -3.18 -4.72 -11.16
C ILE A 97 -4.33 -3.72 -11.29
N TYR A 98 -5.57 -4.19 -11.32
CA TYR A 98 -6.75 -3.31 -11.30
C TYR A 98 -7.10 -2.74 -9.92
N GLN A 99 -6.30 -3.04 -8.89
CA GLN A 99 -6.51 -2.58 -7.51
C GLN A 99 -7.81 -3.11 -6.87
N ASP A 100 -8.42 -4.15 -7.43
CA ASP A 100 -9.46 -4.91 -6.73
C ASP A 100 -8.81 -5.95 -5.82
N LEU A 101 -8.32 -5.46 -4.68
CA LEU A 101 -7.50 -6.25 -3.76
C LEU A 101 -8.30 -7.37 -3.09
N SER A 102 -9.60 -7.20 -2.87
CA SER A 102 -10.44 -8.23 -2.28
C SER A 102 -10.58 -9.45 -3.19
N GLN A 103 -10.83 -9.23 -4.48
CA GLN A 103 -10.85 -10.29 -5.47
C GLN A 103 -9.47 -10.90 -5.66
N SER A 104 -8.43 -10.08 -5.70
CA SER A 104 -7.06 -10.55 -5.81
C SER A 104 -6.71 -11.55 -4.70
N VAL A 105 -6.92 -11.18 -3.44
CA VAL A 105 -6.65 -12.05 -2.29
C VAL A 105 -7.51 -13.32 -2.34
N TYR A 106 -8.79 -13.21 -2.71
CA TYR A 106 -9.68 -14.37 -2.86
C TYR A 106 -9.11 -15.39 -3.85
N TYR A 107 -8.72 -14.96 -5.05
CA TYR A 107 -8.18 -15.85 -6.08
C TYR A 107 -6.79 -16.38 -5.73
N TYR A 108 -5.92 -15.59 -5.06
CA TYR A 108 -4.67 -16.10 -4.52
C TYR A 108 -4.88 -17.20 -3.48
N LYS A 109 -5.87 -17.06 -2.58
CA LYS A 109 -6.23 -18.11 -1.60
C LYS A 109 -6.65 -19.41 -2.29
N LYS A 110 -7.40 -19.34 -3.39
CA LYS A 110 -7.80 -20.52 -4.17
C LYS A 110 -6.60 -21.19 -4.83
N ALA A 111 -5.72 -20.40 -5.49
CA ALA A 111 -4.46 -20.92 -6.05
C ALA A 111 -3.59 -21.58 -4.97
N TYR A 112 -3.45 -20.92 -3.82
CA TYR A 112 -2.66 -21.46 -2.70
C TYR A 112 -3.18 -22.80 -2.16
N LYS A 113 -4.50 -23.00 -2.05
CA LYS A 113 -5.08 -24.27 -1.65
C LYS A 113 -4.69 -25.41 -2.59
N ILE A 114 -4.64 -25.15 -3.89
CA ILE A 114 -4.20 -26.13 -4.87
C ILE A 114 -2.70 -26.45 -4.67
N LEU A 115 -1.88 -25.41 -4.49
CA LEU A 115 -0.43 -25.57 -4.26
C LEU A 115 -0.13 -26.38 -2.98
N GLN A 116 -1.00 -26.32 -1.96
CA GLN A 116 -0.86 -27.12 -0.74
C GLN A 116 -1.22 -28.59 -0.94
N GLN A 117 -2.16 -28.90 -1.84
CA GLN A 117 -2.72 -30.22 -2.03
C GLN A 117 -1.99 -31.04 -3.10
N TYR A 118 -1.43 -30.36 -4.08
CA TYR A 118 -0.85 -30.98 -5.26
C TYR A 118 0.59 -30.51 -5.50
N SER A 119 1.46 -31.43 -5.87
CA SER A 119 2.79 -31.10 -6.41
C SER A 119 2.62 -30.70 -7.86
N ILE A 120 2.85 -29.43 -8.17
CA ILE A 120 2.77 -28.92 -9.54
C ILE A 120 4.16 -29.08 -10.16
N SER A 121 4.33 -30.12 -10.97
CA SER A 121 5.63 -30.55 -11.50
C SER A 121 6.36 -29.50 -12.34
N GLU A 122 5.61 -28.58 -12.95
CA GLU A 122 6.14 -27.51 -13.77
C GLU A 122 6.46 -26.22 -12.99
N PHE A 123 6.14 -26.20 -11.68
CA PHE A 123 6.29 -25.01 -10.85
C PHE A 123 7.63 -25.05 -10.10
N THR A 124 8.60 -24.30 -10.58
CA THR A 124 9.93 -24.23 -9.98
C THR A 124 9.91 -23.60 -8.59
N SER A 125 10.98 -23.79 -7.81
CA SER A 125 11.11 -23.10 -6.52
C SER A 125 11.14 -21.57 -6.66
N ILE A 126 11.67 -21.05 -7.78
CA ILE A 126 11.67 -19.61 -8.09
C ILE A 126 10.26 -19.12 -8.39
N ASP A 127 9.45 -19.89 -9.14
CA ASP A 127 8.07 -19.54 -9.43
C ASP A 127 7.22 -19.57 -8.16
N THR A 128 7.49 -20.51 -7.27
CA THR A 128 6.87 -20.57 -5.94
C THR A 128 7.21 -19.32 -5.11
N CYS A 129 8.46 -18.88 -5.10
CA CYS A 129 8.87 -17.64 -4.42
C CYS A 129 8.17 -16.42 -5.04
N ARG A 130 8.06 -16.35 -6.37
CA ARG A 130 7.34 -15.29 -7.08
C ARG A 130 5.86 -15.25 -6.71
N PHE A 131 5.23 -16.42 -6.63
CA PHE A 131 3.83 -16.55 -6.20
C PHE A 131 3.64 -16.01 -4.78
N PHE A 132 4.43 -16.44 -3.80
CA PHE A 132 4.33 -15.98 -2.43
C PHE A 132 4.63 -14.49 -2.28
N HIS A 133 5.61 -13.97 -3.02
CA HIS A 133 5.88 -12.54 -3.07
C HIS A 133 4.66 -11.74 -3.54
N ARG A 134 4.01 -12.15 -4.62
CA ARG A 134 2.84 -11.44 -5.16
C ARG A 134 1.62 -11.58 -4.25
N TYR A 135 1.41 -12.77 -3.70
CA TYR A 135 0.29 -13.03 -2.78
C TYR A 135 0.45 -12.24 -1.48
N SER A 136 1.62 -12.28 -0.83
CA SER A 136 1.86 -11.47 0.37
C SER A 136 1.68 -9.97 0.11
N ASN A 137 2.13 -9.49 -1.06
CA ASN A 137 1.93 -8.09 -1.45
C ASN A 137 0.44 -7.74 -1.63
N ALA A 138 -0.37 -8.63 -2.20
CA ALA A 138 -1.81 -8.45 -2.30
C ALA A 138 -2.48 -8.37 -0.92
N CYS A 139 -2.12 -9.27 0.00
CA CYS A 139 -2.62 -9.25 1.38
C CYS A 139 -2.23 -7.94 2.11
N ILE A 140 -0.97 -7.52 2.02
CA ILE A 140 -0.49 -6.26 2.62
C ILE A 140 -1.27 -5.06 2.05
N SER A 141 -1.44 -5.01 0.74
CA SER A 141 -2.19 -3.93 0.08
C SER A 141 -3.67 -3.93 0.42
N ALA A 142 -4.25 -5.10 0.73
CA ALA A 142 -5.63 -5.25 1.22
C ALA A 142 -5.77 -4.97 2.73
N ALA A 143 -4.66 -4.69 3.43
CA ALA A 143 -4.58 -4.62 4.89
C ALA A 143 -5.05 -5.92 5.61
N ASP A 144 -4.88 -7.06 4.94
CA ASP A 144 -5.13 -8.40 5.49
C ASP A 144 -3.81 -8.96 6.06
N TYR A 145 -3.39 -8.40 7.20
CA TYR A 145 -2.07 -8.67 7.79
C TYR A 145 -1.96 -10.07 8.38
N ASP A 146 -3.06 -10.65 8.86
CA ASP A 146 -3.08 -12.03 9.38
C ASP A 146 -2.78 -13.02 8.26
N ASP A 147 -3.46 -12.90 7.12
CA ASP A 147 -3.19 -13.73 5.95
C ASP A 147 -1.79 -13.45 5.39
N ALA A 148 -1.33 -12.19 5.42
CA ALA A 148 0.01 -11.85 4.98
C ALA A 148 1.09 -12.59 5.79
N LEU A 149 0.96 -12.67 7.13
CA LEU A 149 1.89 -13.43 7.98
C LEU A 149 1.86 -14.93 7.66
N ILE A 150 0.66 -15.52 7.52
CA ILE A 150 0.53 -16.93 7.13
C ILE A 150 1.27 -17.20 5.81
N VAL A 151 1.07 -16.34 4.82
CA VAL A 151 1.71 -16.46 3.50
C VAL A 151 3.24 -16.31 3.61
N LEU A 152 3.71 -15.36 4.40
CA LEU A 152 5.14 -15.13 4.61
C LEU A 152 5.80 -16.30 5.35
N ASP A 153 5.13 -16.93 6.32
CA ASP A 153 5.64 -18.13 7.00
C ASP A 153 5.78 -19.32 6.05
N TYR A 154 4.88 -19.47 5.08
CA TYR A 154 5.07 -20.43 4.01
C TYR A 154 6.20 -20.03 3.06
N PHE A 155 6.32 -18.75 2.73
CA PHE A 155 7.42 -18.24 1.93
C PHE A 155 8.79 -18.53 2.57
N LYS A 156 8.88 -18.41 3.90
CA LYS A 156 10.08 -18.69 4.68
C LYS A 156 10.62 -20.12 4.51
N LYS A 157 9.78 -21.11 4.17
CA LYS A 157 10.19 -22.47 3.87
C LYS A 157 11.08 -22.58 2.62
N TYR A 158 11.08 -21.56 1.78
CA TYR A 158 11.89 -21.46 0.57
C TYR A 158 13.12 -20.55 0.75
N LYS A 159 13.42 -20.12 1.98
CA LYS A 159 14.62 -19.34 2.30
C LYS A 159 15.89 -20.04 1.83
N GLY A 160 16.84 -19.27 1.32
CA GLY A 160 18.11 -19.77 0.79
C GLY A 160 18.04 -20.27 -0.66
N ARG A 161 16.89 -20.21 -1.31
CA ARG A 161 16.74 -20.57 -2.72
C ARG A 161 17.12 -19.44 -3.67
N ASN A 162 16.90 -18.20 -3.24
CA ASN A 162 17.24 -17.02 -4.03
C ASN A 162 17.33 -15.79 -3.12
N ASN A 163 18.46 -15.12 -3.10
CA ASN A 163 18.73 -13.98 -2.23
C ASN A 163 17.78 -12.81 -2.44
N PHE A 164 17.34 -12.55 -3.68
CA PHE A 164 16.38 -11.50 -3.97
C PHE A 164 15.02 -11.76 -3.29
N TYR A 165 14.55 -13.01 -3.35
CA TYR A 165 13.30 -13.36 -2.70
C TYR A 165 13.44 -13.44 -1.18
N ASP A 166 14.59 -13.83 -0.64
CA ASP A 166 14.87 -13.77 0.80
C ASP A 166 14.87 -12.32 1.30
N PHE A 167 15.53 -11.42 0.56
CA PHE A 167 15.51 -9.99 0.82
C PHE A 167 14.06 -9.44 0.85
N ILE A 168 13.27 -9.70 -0.21
CA ILE A 168 11.88 -9.26 -0.29
C ILE A 168 11.03 -9.81 0.84
N MET A 169 11.19 -11.08 1.18
CA MET A 169 10.43 -11.74 2.24
C MET A 169 10.62 -11.01 3.58
N TYR A 170 11.86 -10.74 3.99
CA TYR A 170 12.13 -10.04 5.23
C TYR A 170 11.66 -8.58 5.20
N ASN A 171 11.79 -7.92 4.06
CA ASN A 171 11.22 -6.58 3.87
C ASN A 171 9.69 -6.60 4.06
N ARG A 172 8.97 -7.60 3.53
CA ARG A 172 7.52 -7.74 3.72
C ARG A 172 7.14 -8.06 5.17
N TYR A 173 7.91 -8.92 5.86
CA TYR A 173 7.71 -9.13 7.30
C TYR A 173 7.83 -7.82 8.07
N SER A 174 8.84 -7.00 7.80
CA SER A 174 9.00 -5.70 8.46
C SER A 174 7.77 -4.80 8.28
N VAL A 175 7.24 -4.70 7.05
CA VAL A 175 6.04 -3.91 6.75
C VAL A 175 4.82 -4.44 7.51
N VAL A 176 4.62 -5.76 7.54
CA VAL A 176 3.47 -6.37 8.25
C VAL A 176 3.60 -6.19 9.76
N TYR A 177 4.76 -6.47 10.34
CA TYR A 177 4.98 -6.29 11.77
C TYR A 177 4.81 -4.82 12.21
N LEU A 178 5.31 -3.87 11.41
CA LEU A 178 5.04 -2.45 11.67
C LEU A 178 3.54 -2.15 11.63
N ALA A 179 2.82 -2.72 10.67
CA ALA A 179 1.39 -2.48 10.51
C ALA A 179 0.54 -3.02 11.67
N ILE A 180 0.95 -4.13 12.29
CA ILE A 180 0.28 -4.71 13.47
C ILE A 180 0.86 -4.21 14.80
N ASN A 181 1.74 -3.20 14.76
CA ASN A 181 2.40 -2.60 15.93
C ASN A 181 3.37 -3.54 16.68
N ASP A 182 3.93 -4.53 16.01
CA ASP A 182 5.02 -5.37 16.52
C ASP A 182 6.37 -4.79 16.06
N ILE A 183 6.82 -3.74 16.77
CA ILE A 183 7.96 -2.93 16.36
C ILE A 183 9.28 -3.68 16.48
N GLU A 184 9.41 -4.55 17.47
CA GLU A 184 10.61 -5.36 17.66
C GLU A 184 10.84 -6.30 16.48
N ASN A 185 9.83 -7.06 16.10
CA ASN A 185 9.91 -7.97 14.95
C ASN A 185 10.02 -7.20 13.61
N ALA A 186 9.46 -5.98 13.51
CA ALA A 186 9.66 -5.12 12.35
C ALA A 186 11.13 -4.73 12.18
N LEU A 187 11.81 -4.31 13.26
CA LEU A 187 13.24 -3.97 13.24
C LEU A 187 14.11 -5.19 12.97
N LEU A 188 13.85 -6.31 13.64
CA LEU A 188 14.60 -7.55 13.37
C LEU A 188 14.50 -7.98 11.91
N SER A 189 13.30 -7.89 11.35
CA SER A 189 13.08 -8.27 9.95
C SER A 189 13.80 -7.34 8.98
N ILE A 190 13.75 -6.02 9.19
CA ILE A 190 14.43 -5.09 8.28
C ILE A 190 15.95 -5.19 8.41
N ASP A 191 16.47 -5.53 9.59
CA ASP A 191 17.91 -5.76 9.78
C ASP A 191 18.40 -7.02 9.08
N GLU A 192 17.60 -8.11 9.05
CA GLU A 192 17.90 -9.30 8.22
C GLU A 192 17.86 -8.96 6.73
N SER A 193 16.86 -8.18 6.26
CA SER A 193 16.81 -7.70 4.88
C SER A 193 18.06 -6.89 4.51
N LEU A 194 18.47 -5.96 5.36
CA LEU A 194 19.66 -5.13 5.17
C LEU A 194 20.96 -5.96 5.16
N LYS A 195 21.04 -6.98 6.00
CA LYS A 195 22.17 -7.91 6.03
C LYS A 195 22.30 -8.65 4.69
N ILE A 196 21.23 -9.20 4.16
CA ILE A 196 21.21 -9.87 2.85
C ILE A 196 21.65 -8.90 1.75
N ALA A 197 21.12 -7.67 1.75
CA ALA A 197 21.48 -6.64 0.78
C ALA A 197 22.99 -6.34 0.78
N LYS A 198 23.61 -6.23 1.96
CA LYS A 198 25.05 -6.00 2.13
C LYS A 198 25.89 -7.19 1.70
N GLU A 199 25.49 -8.41 2.06
CA GLU A 199 26.17 -9.65 1.67
C GLU A 199 26.16 -9.84 0.15
N CYS A 200 25.05 -9.48 -0.51
CA CYS A 200 24.92 -9.50 -1.95
C CYS A 200 25.61 -8.31 -2.65
N LYS A 201 26.02 -7.29 -1.91
CA LYS A 201 26.60 -6.03 -2.43
C LYS A 201 25.63 -5.33 -3.40
N GLU A 202 24.33 -5.26 -3.03
CA GLU A 202 23.28 -4.66 -3.82
C GLU A 202 22.84 -3.31 -3.19
N PRO A 203 23.42 -2.18 -3.61
CA PRO A 203 23.13 -0.86 -3.01
C PRO A 203 21.66 -0.46 -3.10
N GLN A 204 20.95 -0.88 -4.17
CA GLN A 204 19.53 -0.60 -4.32
C GLN A 204 18.70 -1.31 -3.23
N TRP A 205 19.06 -2.55 -2.88
CA TRP A 205 18.39 -3.27 -1.79
C TRP A 205 18.73 -2.65 -0.43
N GLU A 206 20.00 -2.22 -0.24
CA GLU A 206 20.37 -1.47 0.96
C GLU A 206 19.54 -0.19 1.08
N SER A 207 19.36 0.57 -0.02
CA SER A 207 18.55 1.78 -0.07
C SER A 207 17.11 1.52 0.38
N VAL A 208 16.47 0.46 -0.15
CA VAL A 208 15.11 0.07 0.24
C VAL A 208 15.05 -0.28 1.73
N SER A 209 15.98 -1.10 2.23
CA SER A 209 15.99 -1.48 3.65
C SER A 209 16.23 -0.28 4.58
N TYR A 210 17.11 0.66 4.21
CA TYR A 210 17.31 1.89 4.98
C TYR A 210 16.06 2.77 4.97
N SER A 211 15.37 2.86 3.83
CA SER A 211 14.11 3.58 3.70
C SER A 211 13.04 3.03 4.65
N ASP A 212 12.82 1.72 4.63
CA ASP A 212 11.82 1.08 5.50
C ASP A 212 12.21 1.20 6.99
N LYS A 213 13.51 1.12 7.32
CA LYS A 213 13.99 1.37 8.67
C LYS A 213 13.73 2.80 9.12
N ALA A 214 13.90 3.78 8.24
CA ALA A 214 13.56 5.18 8.51
C ALA A 214 12.05 5.33 8.79
N TYR A 215 11.18 4.65 8.03
CA TYR A 215 9.74 4.66 8.29
C TYR A 215 9.38 4.04 9.65
N ILE A 216 10.09 3.00 10.12
CA ILE A 216 9.86 2.45 11.46
C ILE A 216 10.19 3.51 12.53
N TYR A 217 11.33 4.18 12.44
CA TYR A 217 11.69 5.24 13.39
C TYR A 217 10.72 6.41 13.32
N TYR A 218 10.30 6.81 12.13
CA TYR A 218 9.31 7.87 11.95
C TYR A 218 7.94 7.51 12.55
N ARG A 219 7.42 6.31 12.25
CA ARG A 219 6.05 5.93 12.60
C ARG A 219 5.91 5.39 14.03
N ALA A 220 6.83 4.56 14.46
CA ALA A 220 6.75 3.88 15.74
C ALA A 220 7.34 4.72 16.87
N TYR A 221 8.56 5.18 16.69
CA TYR A 221 9.31 5.86 17.73
C TYR A 221 9.20 7.39 17.68
N GLU A 222 8.72 7.96 16.57
CA GLU A 222 8.68 9.40 16.39
C GLU A 222 10.08 10.05 16.59
N ASP A 223 11.11 9.28 16.19
CA ASP A 223 12.53 9.63 16.36
C ASP A 223 13.05 10.35 15.11
N LYS A 224 13.14 11.68 15.21
CA LYS A 224 13.61 12.55 14.12
C LYS A 224 15.03 12.24 13.69
N GLU A 225 15.94 12.04 14.63
CA GLU A 225 17.37 11.89 14.34
C GLU A 225 17.61 10.60 13.54
N ASN A 226 17.07 9.47 14.00
CA ASN A 226 17.17 8.19 13.31
C ASN A 226 16.38 8.20 11.99
N THR A 227 15.26 8.89 11.90
CA THR A 227 14.52 9.07 10.65
C THR A 227 15.38 9.74 9.59
N ILE A 228 15.98 10.89 9.92
CA ILE A 228 16.89 11.61 9.01
C ILE A 228 18.11 10.75 8.65
N LEU A 229 18.74 10.12 9.66
CA LEU A 229 19.90 9.26 9.45
C LEU A 229 19.65 8.16 8.42
N TYR A 230 18.54 7.43 8.59
CA TYR A 230 18.28 6.27 7.71
C TYR A 230 17.73 6.67 6.34
N PHE A 231 16.93 7.72 6.21
CA PHE A 231 16.58 8.25 4.88
C PHE A 231 17.81 8.80 4.14
N SER A 232 18.70 9.52 4.82
CA SER A 232 19.95 9.99 4.21
C SER A 232 20.83 8.84 3.71
N LYS A 233 20.93 7.74 4.48
CA LYS A 233 21.62 6.53 4.02
C LYS A 233 20.94 5.88 2.82
N ALA A 234 19.60 5.87 2.79
CA ALA A 234 18.86 5.34 1.64
C ALA A 234 19.15 6.13 0.37
N VAL A 235 19.13 7.46 0.45
CA VAL A 235 19.47 8.37 -0.66
C VAL A 235 20.93 8.18 -1.10
N GLU A 236 21.88 8.13 -0.17
CA GLU A 236 23.31 7.91 -0.47
C GLU A 236 23.53 6.61 -1.23
N LYS A 237 22.92 5.51 -0.79
CA LYS A 237 23.06 4.20 -1.45
C LYS A 237 22.46 4.18 -2.85
N HIS A 238 21.36 4.89 -3.06
CA HIS A 238 20.75 5.01 -4.39
C HIS A 238 21.60 5.83 -5.36
N ILE A 239 22.24 6.91 -4.89
CA ILE A 239 23.05 7.82 -5.72
C ILE A 239 24.41 7.19 -6.07
N SER A 240 24.96 6.29 -5.25
CA SER A 240 26.27 5.69 -5.45
C SER A 240 26.40 4.83 -6.72
N GLU A 241 25.29 4.37 -7.29
CA GLU A 241 25.27 3.72 -8.60
C GLU A 241 24.96 4.75 -9.68
N LYS A 242 25.89 5.06 -10.55
CA LYS A 242 25.92 5.79 -11.85
C LYS A 242 24.59 6.32 -12.47
N ALA A 243 23.50 6.32 -11.73
CA ALA A 243 22.16 6.68 -12.16
C ALA A 243 21.84 8.16 -11.87
N THR A 244 22.74 9.06 -12.19
CA THR A 244 22.58 10.51 -11.99
C THR A 244 21.42 11.14 -12.77
N ILE A 245 20.86 10.43 -13.74
CA ILE A 245 19.79 10.97 -14.60
C ILE A 245 18.40 10.42 -14.23
N ASN A 246 18.29 9.30 -13.50
CA ASN A 246 17.01 8.64 -13.20
C ASN A 246 16.79 8.41 -11.70
N ARG A 247 16.87 9.47 -10.88
CA ARG A 247 16.38 9.35 -9.51
C ARG A 247 14.91 8.95 -9.57
N SER A 248 14.55 7.85 -8.88
CA SER A 248 13.16 7.44 -8.80
C SER A 248 12.33 8.49 -8.05
N ALA A 249 11.05 8.58 -8.36
CA ALA A 249 10.13 9.47 -7.65
C ALA A 249 10.17 9.23 -6.13
N GLU A 250 10.37 7.99 -5.71
CA GLU A 250 10.46 7.63 -4.30
C GLU A 250 11.68 8.22 -3.60
N ILE A 251 12.86 8.14 -4.20
CA ILE A 251 14.09 8.70 -3.63
C ILE A 251 14.03 10.22 -3.56
N LEU A 252 13.50 10.89 -4.60
CA LEU A 252 13.28 12.32 -4.59
C LEU A 252 12.31 12.75 -3.47
N ALA A 253 11.24 11.98 -3.25
CA ALA A 253 10.30 12.25 -2.17
C ALA A 253 10.94 12.03 -0.78
N GLN A 254 11.83 11.05 -0.62
CA GLN A 254 12.56 10.82 0.63
C GLN A 254 13.55 11.95 0.92
N GLU A 255 14.30 12.40 -0.10
CA GLU A 255 15.20 13.55 0.01
C GLU A 255 14.42 14.82 0.37
N ALA A 256 13.30 15.09 -0.31
CA ALA A 256 12.40 16.19 0.02
C ALA A 256 11.89 16.12 1.47
N PHE A 257 11.60 14.92 1.97
CA PHE A 257 11.16 14.74 3.35
C PHE A 257 12.29 15.00 4.35
N VAL A 258 13.53 14.59 4.07
CA VAL A 258 14.71 14.93 4.88
C VAL A 258 14.91 16.44 4.91
N ASP A 259 14.82 17.12 3.77
CA ASP A 259 14.98 18.57 3.68
C ASP A 259 13.85 19.30 4.43
N LEU A 260 12.61 18.80 4.36
CA LEU A 260 11.52 19.30 5.20
C LEU A 260 11.83 19.15 6.69
N LEU A 261 12.35 17.99 7.14
CA LEU A 261 12.72 17.76 8.53
C LEU A 261 13.92 18.59 9.01
N THR A 262 14.75 19.08 8.09
CA THR A 262 15.91 19.92 8.35
C THR A 262 15.67 21.40 8.08
N ASP A 263 14.39 21.79 7.90
CA ASP A 263 13.93 23.17 7.63
C ASP A 263 14.50 23.81 6.34
N LYS A 264 14.92 22.98 5.36
CA LYS A 264 15.36 23.42 4.03
C LYS A 264 14.16 23.46 3.07
N LEU A 265 13.22 24.34 3.34
CA LEU A 265 11.89 24.33 2.70
C LEU A 265 11.90 24.54 1.18
N GLU A 266 12.84 25.37 0.66
CA GLU A 266 12.96 25.63 -0.78
C GLU A 266 13.45 24.38 -1.54
N ASP A 267 14.49 23.71 -1.01
CA ASP A 267 15.02 22.49 -1.59
C ASP A 267 13.98 21.37 -1.50
N ALA A 268 13.30 21.26 -0.37
CA ALA A 268 12.22 20.28 -0.14
C ALA A 268 11.08 20.45 -1.17
N GLU A 269 10.62 21.67 -1.42
CA GLU A 269 9.55 21.95 -2.39
C GLU A 269 9.98 21.59 -3.81
N TYR A 270 11.19 21.99 -4.20
CA TYR A 270 11.75 21.65 -5.51
C TYR A 270 11.83 20.12 -5.73
N LEU A 271 12.36 19.39 -4.75
CA LEU A 271 12.48 17.93 -4.83
C LEU A 271 11.12 17.21 -4.82
N ALA A 272 10.15 17.71 -4.04
CA ALA A 272 8.81 17.15 -4.01
C ALA A 272 8.06 17.34 -5.35
N ASP A 273 8.21 18.53 -5.98
CA ASP A 273 7.66 18.80 -7.30
C ASP A 273 8.32 17.90 -8.36
N LEU A 274 9.64 17.74 -8.30
CA LEU A 274 10.37 16.83 -9.19
C LEU A 274 9.94 15.37 -9.00
N ALA A 275 9.71 14.93 -7.76
CA ALA A 275 9.18 13.60 -7.44
C ALA A 275 7.79 13.39 -8.04
N LEU A 276 6.92 14.40 -7.93
CA LEU A 276 5.59 14.38 -8.51
C LEU A 276 5.65 14.27 -10.05
N ASN A 277 6.47 15.08 -10.70
CA ASN A 277 6.63 15.05 -12.15
C ASN A 277 7.13 13.68 -12.64
N ARG A 278 8.10 13.08 -11.92
CA ARG A 278 8.57 11.72 -12.22
C ARG A 278 7.49 10.65 -12.03
N ALA A 279 6.68 10.76 -10.99
CA ALA A 279 5.58 9.85 -10.76
C ALA A 279 4.52 9.92 -11.88
N LEU A 280 4.24 11.12 -12.39
CA LEU A 280 3.34 11.35 -13.53
C LEU A 280 3.89 10.76 -14.83
N GLU A 281 5.18 10.95 -15.13
CA GLU A 281 5.84 10.41 -16.33
C GLU A 281 5.71 8.88 -16.45
N ILE A 282 5.82 8.17 -15.31
CA ILE A 282 5.75 6.69 -15.29
C ILE A 282 4.33 6.17 -15.03
N ASN A 283 3.31 7.04 -14.96
CA ASN A 283 1.95 6.70 -14.54
C ASN A 283 1.90 5.95 -13.20
N GLY A 284 2.80 6.30 -12.29
CA GLY A 284 2.98 5.68 -10.98
C GLY A 284 1.99 6.20 -9.95
N THR A 285 0.74 5.71 -9.99
CA THR A 285 -0.38 6.20 -9.19
C THR A 285 -0.08 6.35 -7.69
N ALA A 286 0.52 5.34 -7.07
CA ALA A 286 0.83 5.37 -5.64
C ALA A 286 1.86 6.46 -5.30
N MET A 287 2.88 6.61 -6.15
CA MET A 287 3.90 7.63 -5.98
C MET A 287 3.40 9.03 -6.31
N GLU A 288 2.48 9.18 -7.27
CA GLU A 288 1.81 10.45 -7.54
C GLU A 288 1.09 10.97 -6.30
N ILE A 289 0.26 10.13 -5.67
CA ILE A 289 -0.49 10.48 -4.46
C ILE A 289 0.47 10.81 -3.32
N LYS A 290 1.48 9.98 -3.09
CA LYS A 290 2.48 10.20 -2.03
C LYS A 290 3.26 11.51 -2.24
N SER A 291 3.74 11.77 -3.45
CA SER A 291 4.52 12.98 -3.77
C SER A 291 3.66 14.24 -3.68
N ARG A 292 2.40 14.18 -4.15
CA ARG A 292 1.46 15.31 -4.07
C ARG A 292 1.09 15.63 -2.63
N ASN A 293 0.86 14.59 -1.79
CA ASN A 293 0.61 14.78 -0.38
C ASN A 293 1.79 15.46 0.33
N LEU A 294 3.02 15.00 0.07
CA LEU A 294 4.24 15.61 0.62
C LEU A 294 4.39 17.07 0.16
N LEU A 295 4.16 17.35 -1.13
CA LEU A 295 4.22 18.72 -1.67
C LEU A 295 3.24 19.63 -0.94
N GLY A 296 2.01 19.18 -0.67
CA GLY A 296 1.05 19.95 0.11
C GLY A 296 1.53 20.25 1.54
N ILE A 297 2.16 19.29 2.21
CA ILE A 297 2.75 19.49 3.54
C ILE A 297 3.86 20.56 3.48
N ILE A 298 4.78 20.43 2.52
CA ILE A 298 5.89 21.38 2.35
C ILE A 298 5.37 22.79 2.02
N GLN A 299 4.40 22.90 1.10
CA GLN A 299 3.76 24.18 0.77
C GLN A 299 3.15 24.86 2.00
N TYR A 300 2.50 24.07 2.86
CA TYR A 300 1.92 24.59 4.09
C TYR A 300 2.99 25.21 5.00
N PHE A 301 4.10 24.49 5.24
CA PHE A 301 5.22 25.01 6.05
C PHE A 301 6.01 26.12 5.38
N SER A 302 5.96 26.24 4.06
CA SER A 302 6.52 27.36 3.29
C SER A 302 5.61 28.60 3.28
N ASN A 303 4.60 28.67 4.18
CA ASN A 303 3.61 29.75 4.24
C ASN A 303 2.74 29.89 2.98
N LYS A 304 2.62 28.84 2.17
CA LYS A 304 1.79 28.80 0.96
C LYS A 304 0.50 28.00 1.24
N ALA A 305 -0.24 28.36 2.29
CA ALA A 305 -1.38 27.58 2.78
C ALA A 305 -2.46 27.36 1.70
N GLU A 306 -2.79 28.38 0.89
CA GLU A 306 -3.79 28.25 -0.19
C GLU A 306 -3.35 27.21 -1.24
N ALA A 307 -2.06 27.21 -1.61
CA ALA A 307 -1.50 26.22 -2.53
C ALA A 307 -1.59 24.82 -1.93
N ALA A 308 -1.26 24.64 -0.65
CA ALA A 308 -1.34 23.38 0.06
C ALA A 308 -2.79 22.82 0.05
N PHE A 309 -3.79 23.65 0.41
CA PHE A 309 -5.20 23.26 0.36
C PHE A 309 -5.64 22.85 -1.05
N SER A 310 -5.26 23.64 -2.07
CA SER A 310 -5.55 23.31 -3.48
C SER A 310 -4.91 21.98 -3.90
N THR A 311 -3.68 21.73 -3.46
CA THR A 311 -2.95 20.48 -3.76
C THR A 311 -3.65 19.28 -3.14
N TRP A 312 -4.03 19.34 -1.84
CA TRP A 312 -4.73 18.24 -1.18
C TRP A 312 -6.15 18.03 -1.70
N GLN A 313 -6.90 19.07 -2.05
CA GLN A 313 -8.22 18.94 -2.65
C GLN A 313 -8.18 18.24 -4.02
N LYS A 314 -7.20 18.58 -4.86
CA LYS A 314 -6.96 17.87 -6.12
C LYS A 314 -6.64 16.40 -5.88
N ASP A 315 -5.82 16.11 -4.89
CA ASP A 315 -5.41 14.75 -4.55
C ASP A 315 -6.58 13.92 -3.99
N LEU A 316 -7.50 14.53 -3.24
CA LEU A 316 -8.73 13.88 -2.80
C LEU A 316 -9.58 13.39 -3.97
N VAL A 317 -9.74 14.21 -5.00
CA VAL A 317 -10.47 13.82 -6.22
C VAL A 317 -9.79 12.64 -6.91
N ILE A 318 -8.48 12.70 -7.08
CA ILE A 318 -7.69 11.63 -7.71
C ILE A 318 -7.75 10.34 -6.87
N SER A 319 -7.59 10.45 -5.56
CA SER A 319 -7.63 9.31 -4.64
C SER A 319 -9.00 8.65 -4.59
N ALA A 320 -10.09 9.43 -4.68
CA ALA A 320 -11.45 8.92 -4.76
C ALA A 320 -11.70 8.15 -6.06
N GLN A 321 -11.26 8.68 -7.19
CA GLN A 321 -11.38 8.03 -8.50
C GLN A 321 -10.61 6.70 -8.56
N ARG A 322 -9.48 6.62 -7.86
CA ARG A 322 -8.58 5.45 -7.84
C ARG A 322 -8.81 4.51 -6.64
N VAL A 323 -9.86 4.77 -5.86
CA VAL A 323 -10.24 3.99 -4.67
C VAL A 323 -9.10 3.82 -3.65
N ASN A 324 -8.22 4.83 -3.55
CA ASN A 324 -7.12 4.84 -2.59
C ASN A 324 -7.61 5.25 -1.19
N LYS A 325 -8.08 4.28 -0.45
CA LYS A 325 -8.69 4.47 0.89
C LYS A 325 -7.74 5.08 1.90
N ASP A 326 -6.49 4.60 1.95
CA ASP A 326 -5.45 5.12 2.85
C ASP A 326 -5.10 6.58 2.52
N GLY A 327 -4.92 6.89 1.24
CA GLY A 327 -4.66 8.25 0.78
C GLY A 327 -5.76 9.22 1.16
N ILE A 328 -7.05 8.84 1.02
CA ILE A 328 -8.17 9.70 1.40
C ILE A 328 -8.15 10.00 2.91
N VAL A 329 -7.91 8.99 3.75
CA VAL A 329 -7.81 9.20 5.21
C VAL A 329 -6.67 10.16 5.56
N LYS A 330 -5.49 9.98 4.93
CA LYS A 330 -4.34 10.87 5.12
C LYS A 330 -4.64 12.32 4.73
N LEU A 331 -5.28 12.52 3.59
CA LEU A 331 -5.60 13.85 3.07
C LEU A 331 -6.60 14.60 3.96
N HIS A 332 -7.68 13.95 4.41
CA HIS A 332 -8.59 14.54 5.39
C HIS A 332 -7.90 14.84 6.73
N THR A 333 -6.97 13.97 7.16
CA THR A 333 -6.16 14.22 8.36
C THR A 333 -5.31 15.47 8.20
N ASN A 334 -4.67 15.65 7.03
CA ASN A 334 -3.81 16.81 6.76
C ASN A 334 -4.61 18.12 6.64
N LEU A 335 -5.77 18.08 5.99
CA LEU A 335 -6.68 19.23 5.96
C LEU A 335 -7.13 19.63 7.37
N GLY A 336 -7.52 18.64 8.19
CA GLY A 336 -7.87 18.87 9.59
C GLY A 336 -6.73 19.47 10.41
N ALA A 337 -5.49 18.93 10.25
CA ALA A 337 -4.29 19.46 10.88
C ALA A 337 -4.01 20.92 10.47
N ALA A 338 -4.12 21.24 9.19
CA ALA A 338 -3.93 22.59 8.69
C ALA A 338 -4.96 23.57 9.25
N TYR A 339 -6.22 23.14 9.40
CA TYR A 339 -7.26 23.94 10.05
C TYR A 339 -6.99 24.14 11.55
N ILE A 340 -6.47 23.11 12.27
CA ILE A 340 -6.04 23.26 13.67
C ILE A 340 -5.01 24.37 13.81
N LEU A 341 -3.97 24.35 12.97
CA LEU A 341 -2.87 25.33 12.99
C LEU A 341 -3.34 26.75 12.64
N GLN A 342 -4.49 26.87 11.93
CA GLN A 342 -5.15 28.16 11.68
C GLN A 342 -6.20 28.53 12.75
N SER A 343 -6.30 27.76 13.85
CA SER A 343 -7.33 27.92 14.88
C SER A 343 -8.78 27.84 14.36
N LYS A 344 -8.98 27.19 13.22
CA LYS A 344 -10.29 26.93 12.61
C LYS A 344 -10.82 25.56 13.08
N TYR A 345 -11.22 25.49 14.35
CA TYR A 345 -11.50 24.21 15.01
C TYR A 345 -12.75 23.47 14.52
N VAL A 346 -13.78 24.20 14.05
CA VAL A 346 -15.01 23.56 13.51
C VAL A 346 -14.72 22.85 12.18
N PRO A 347 -14.15 23.50 11.15
CA PRO A 347 -13.74 22.81 9.93
C PRO A 347 -12.72 21.68 10.18
N ALA A 348 -11.80 21.87 11.14
CA ALA A 348 -10.86 20.83 11.53
C ALA A 348 -11.56 19.56 12.02
N LYS A 349 -12.59 19.73 12.89
CA LYS A 349 -13.40 18.61 13.39
C LYS A 349 -14.10 17.86 12.26
N GLU A 350 -14.70 18.58 11.33
CA GLU A 350 -15.43 17.99 10.19
C GLU A 350 -14.50 17.10 9.34
N GLU A 351 -13.33 17.61 8.96
CA GLU A 351 -12.35 16.86 8.18
C GLU A 351 -11.83 15.62 8.94
N LEU A 352 -11.50 15.77 10.21
CA LEU A 352 -10.97 14.69 11.03
C LEU A 352 -12.03 13.60 11.34
N GLU A 353 -13.30 13.98 11.56
CA GLU A 353 -14.39 13.01 11.74
C GLU A 353 -14.68 12.24 10.44
N GLN A 354 -14.56 12.88 9.27
CA GLN A 354 -14.61 12.19 7.99
C GLN A 354 -13.45 11.18 7.85
N ALA A 355 -12.22 11.61 8.14
CA ALA A 355 -11.07 10.72 8.15
C ALA A 355 -11.28 9.52 9.07
N TYR A 356 -11.80 9.75 10.28
CA TYR A 356 -12.02 8.70 11.26
C TYR A 356 -13.13 7.72 10.86
N ALA A 357 -14.20 8.20 10.28
CA ALA A 357 -15.28 7.35 9.76
C ALA A 357 -14.77 6.42 8.64
N LEU A 358 -13.91 6.94 7.75
CA LEU A 358 -13.26 6.15 6.71
C LEU A 358 -12.25 5.17 7.30
N TYR A 359 -11.42 5.60 8.26
CA TYR A 359 -10.48 4.76 8.99
C TYR A 359 -11.16 3.56 9.66
N GLN A 360 -12.31 3.77 10.32
CA GLN A 360 -13.08 2.69 10.95
C GLN A 360 -13.70 1.72 9.92
N LYS A 361 -14.11 2.24 8.77
CA LYS A 361 -14.71 1.44 7.70
C LYS A 361 -13.69 0.58 6.98
N PHE A 362 -12.47 1.07 6.85
CA PHE A 362 -11.38 0.37 6.18
C PHE A 362 -10.43 -0.19 7.24
N LYS A 363 -10.06 -1.44 7.13
CA LYS A 363 -9.03 -2.04 7.99
C LYS A 363 -7.67 -1.41 7.65
N VAL A 364 -7.37 -0.26 8.24
CA VAL A 364 -6.10 0.44 8.05
C VAL A 364 -5.27 0.33 9.32
N SER A 365 -3.95 0.24 9.19
CA SER A 365 -3.05 0.11 10.34
C SER A 365 -3.17 1.29 11.32
N PRO A 366 -3.38 1.04 12.62
CA PRO A 366 -3.45 2.10 13.63
C PRO A 366 -2.21 2.99 13.66
N ILE A 367 -1.02 2.41 13.49
CA ILE A 367 0.25 3.15 13.61
C ILE A 367 0.44 4.16 12.48
N THR A 368 -0.11 3.89 11.29
CA THR A 368 -0.02 4.82 10.16
C THR A 368 -0.96 6.01 10.30
N HIS A 369 -1.92 5.94 11.22
CA HIS A 369 -2.93 6.98 11.46
C HIS A 369 -2.85 7.61 12.87
N LYS A 370 -1.73 7.46 13.57
CA LYS A 370 -1.48 8.18 14.84
C LYS A 370 -1.82 9.67 14.75
N PRO A 371 -1.40 10.43 13.71
CA PRO A 371 -1.75 11.84 13.58
C PRO A 371 -3.24 12.12 13.60
N LEU A 372 -4.06 11.25 13.00
CA LEU A 372 -5.52 11.37 13.03
C LEU A 372 -6.05 11.29 14.48
N ILE A 373 -5.58 10.33 15.24
CA ILE A 373 -6.03 10.11 16.62
C ILE A 373 -5.59 11.28 17.51
N TYR A 374 -4.35 11.72 17.42
CA TYR A 374 -3.87 12.89 18.16
C TYR A 374 -4.68 14.15 17.84
N ASN A 375 -4.90 14.43 16.56
CA ASN A 375 -5.66 15.60 16.12
C ASN A 375 -7.12 15.56 16.61
N LEU A 376 -7.77 14.38 16.58
CA LEU A 376 -9.12 14.21 17.09
C LEU A 376 -9.20 14.42 18.60
N LEU A 377 -8.29 13.84 19.38
CA LEU A 377 -8.23 14.05 20.81
C LEU A 377 -8.07 15.54 21.14
N PHE A 378 -7.17 16.23 20.43
CA PHE A 378 -6.96 17.66 20.58
C PHE A 378 -8.24 18.45 20.29
N ILE A 379 -8.87 18.22 19.15
CA ILE A 379 -10.09 18.94 18.74
C ILE A 379 -11.24 18.70 19.70
N TYR A 380 -11.45 17.47 20.13
CA TYR A 380 -12.52 17.17 21.10
C TYR A 380 -12.25 17.85 22.46
N ASN A 381 -10.97 17.94 22.87
CA ASN A 381 -10.60 18.65 24.10
C ASN A 381 -10.88 20.16 23.98
N ILE A 382 -10.44 20.80 22.92
CA ILE A 382 -10.63 22.25 22.68
C ILE A 382 -12.12 22.60 22.57
N LEU A 383 -12.91 21.76 21.92
CA LEU A 383 -14.35 22.01 21.74
C LEU A 383 -15.22 21.54 22.93
N GLY A 384 -14.61 20.98 23.99
CA GLY A 384 -15.31 20.47 25.15
C GLY A 384 -16.08 19.17 24.94
N ASP A 385 -15.79 18.42 23.86
CA ASP A 385 -16.42 17.13 23.52
C ASP A 385 -15.77 15.98 24.32
N THR A 386 -15.75 16.12 25.66
CA THR A 386 -15.01 15.21 26.56
C THR A 386 -15.44 13.75 26.39
N SER A 387 -16.75 13.51 26.20
CA SER A 387 -17.26 12.15 26.00
C SER A 387 -16.70 11.47 24.74
N LYS A 388 -16.58 12.21 23.63
CA LYS A 388 -15.95 11.66 22.40
C LYS A 388 -14.46 11.48 22.58
N ARG A 389 -13.78 12.42 23.23
CA ARG A 389 -12.35 12.36 23.53
C ARG A 389 -12.04 11.09 24.32
N ASP A 390 -12.72 10.87 25.44
CA ASP A 390 -12.43 9.77 26.35
C ASP A 390 -12.73 8.40 25.71
N LYS A 391 -13.86 8.30 24.97
CA LYS A 391 -14.18 7.10 24.20
C LYS A 391 -13.15 6.80 23.09
N LEU A 392 -12.59 7.83 22.47
CA LEU A 392 -11.55 7.65 21.47
C LEU A 392 -10.26 7.15 22.11
N PHE A 393 -9.87 7.72 23.25
CA PHE A 393 -8.70 7.30 24.01
C PHE A 393 -8.79 5.84 24.45
N GLU A 394 -9.95 5.40 24.97
CA GLU A 394 -10.17 4.01 25.40
C GLU A 394 -10.05 2.99 24.26
N LYS A 395 -10.36 3.41 23.02
CA LYS A 395 -10.31 2.55 21.83
C LYS A 395 -8.96 2.51 21.13
N ALA A 396 -8.17 3.56 21.28
CA ALA A 396 -6.89 3.68 20.62
C ALA A 396 -5.76 3.15 21.54
N TYR A 397 -4.89 2.33 21.00
CA TYR A 397 -3.76 1.78 21.75
C TYR A 397 -2.47 1.90 20.93
N PHE A 398 -1.56 2.77 21.36
CA PHE A 398 -0.19 2.87 20.88
C PHE A 398 0.68 3.59 21.93
N ASP A 399 1.99 3.39 21.83
CA ASP A 399 2.95 4.03 22.73
C ASP A 399 2.80 5.56 22.71
N ASN A 400 3.10 6.21 23.83
CA ASN A 400 2.97 7.65 24.03
C ASN A 400 1.53 8.22 24.06
N LEU A 401 0.48 7.48 23.69
CA LEU A 401 -0.88 7.99 23.71
C LEU A 401 -1.32 8.42 25.10
N SER A 402 -1.02 7.61 26.13
CA SER A 402 -1.37 7.91 27.52
C SER A 402 -0.67 9.18 28.02
N SER A 403 0.59 9.37 27.67
CA SER A 403 1.32 10.60 28.02
C SER A 403 0.70 11.82 27.36
N TYR A 404 0.40 11.73 26.06
CA TYR A 404 -0.28 12.79 25.33
C TYR A 404 -1.66 13.13 25.91
N TYR A 405 -2.48 12.10 26.18
CA TYR A 405 -3.81 12.28 26.74
C TYR A 405 -3.77 12.95 28.13
N ASN A 406 -2.88 12.53 29.01
CA ASN A 406 -2.74 13.12 30.35
C ASN A 406 -2.36 14.60 30.28
N GLN A 407 -1.51 15.00 29.38
CA GLN A 407 -1.16 16.40 29.19
C GLN A 407 -2.31 17.21 28.60
N LEU A 408 -3.04 16.64 27.64
CA LEU A 408 -4.19 17.25 27.05
C LEU A 408 -5.26 17.61 28.11
N ILE A 409 -5.53 16.69 29.05
CA ILE A 409 -6.53 16.89 30.12
C ILE A 409 -6.02 17.74 31.28
N SER A 410 -4.71 17.81 31.51
CA SER A 410 -4.12 18.65 32.57
C SER A 410 -4.16 20.14 32.27
N GLY A 411 -4.61 20.54 31.07
CA GLY A 411 -4.76 21.94 30.70
C GLY A 411 -3.43 22.66 30.50
N SER A 412 -2.35 21.95 30.14
CA SER A 412 -1.13 22.62 29.70
C SER A 412 -1.44 23.44 28.45
N GLU A 413 -1.58 24.75 28.62
CA GLU A 413 -1.99 25.71 27.58
C GLU A 413 -1.04 25.72 26.36
N ASN A 414 0.09 25.03 26.47
CA ASN A 414 1.19 25.06 25.52
C ASN A 414 1.40 23.75 24.75
N ILE A 415 0.37 22.88 24.65
CA ILE A 415 0.47 21.63 23.87
C ILE A 415 0.92 21.91 22.40
N LEU A 416 0.58 23.09 21.86
CA LEU A 416 1.01 23.50 20.52
C LEU A 416 2.36 24.23 20.51
N THR A 417 2.82 24.80 21.64
CA THR A 417 4.00 25.68 21.70
C THR A 417 5.19 25.10 22.44
N ASP A 418 4.99 24.22 23.43
CA ASP A 418 6.05 23.77 24.34
C ASP A 418 6.75 22.45 23.94
N GLY A 419 6.71 22.08 22.67
CA GLY A 419 7.57 21.02 22.16
C GLY A 419 7.26 19.62 22.68
N TYR A 420 6.07 19.42 23.28
CA TYR A 420 5.65 18.09 23.75
C TYR A 420 4.72 17.34 22.80
N TRP A 421 4.38 17.96 21.77
CA TRP A 421 4.10 17.05 20.67
C TRP A 421 5.33 16.16 20.50
N PRO A 422 5.12 14.95 19.94
CA PRO A 422 6.22 14.27 19.35
C PRO A 422 6.87 15.18 18.30
N LEU A 423 7.08 16.35 18.71
CA LEU A 423 7.35 17.64 18.06
C LEU A 423 8.80 17.93 17.92
N GLN A 424 9.55 16.93 18.14
CA GLN A 424 10.76 16.86 17.36
C GLN A 424 10.37 16.89 15.87
N PHE A 425 9.11 16.55 15.55
CA PHE A 425 8.50 16.69 14.23
C PHE A 425 7.37 17.73 14.31
N LYS A 426 7.61 18.97 13.92
CA LYS A 426 6.54 19.93 13.59
C LYS A 426 5.53 19.37 12.60
N HIS A 427 5.78 18.18 12.06
CA HIS A 427 5.09 17.51 10.98
C HIS A 427 4.29 16.29 11.42
N VAL A 428 4.20 15.97 12.72
CA VAL A 428 3.43 14.81 13.22
C VAL A 428 1.94 14.98 13.03
N PHE A 429 1.47 16.22 12.97
CA PHE A 429 0.08 16.50 12.59
C PHE A 429 -0.24 16.04 11.18
N PHE A 430 0.75 16.02 10.30
CA PHE A 430 0.59 15.68 8.91
C PHE A 430 0.93 14.21 8.68
N ASN A 431 0.06 13.53 7.98
CA ASN A 431 0.23 12.12 7.66
C ASN A 431 0.91 11.97 6.30
N TYR A 432 2.23 11.84 6.34
CA TYR A 432 3.06 11.59 5.15
C TYR A 432 3.03 10.13 4.70
#